data_396090972491f5107b49b23f2a8a0c26
#
_entry.id   396090972491f5107b49b23f2a8a0c26
#
_cell.length_a   1.000
_cell.length_b   1.000
_cell.length_c   1.000
_cell.angle_alpha   90.00
_cell.angle_beta   90.00
_cell.angle_gamma   90.00
#
_symmetry.space_group_name_H-M   'P 1'
#
loop_
_entity.id
_entity.type
_entity.pdbx_description
1 polymer ?
#
loop_
_entity_poly.entity_id
_entity_poly.type
_entity_poly.pdbx_seq_one_letter_code
_entity_poly.pdbx_strand_id
1 'polypeptide(L)'
;MNLNKPVFLASSSDEASSQKKILEDKYGKNDFDNADVIVVLGGDGFMLEAIKSHMDKHLPIFGLNYGSVGFLMNSSNENDLINRINQSQSIKISPLIMKALSVDGSINEAIAINEVSLLRETHQASKIKISVDGKVRLDELICDGVLISTPSGSTAYNLSAHGPILPINADVLALTPISAFRPRRWKGAILNNESNVKFEIIENKKRPVSAVADSTEFRDISSVEVHQSKDQVVELLFDEDHSFDERILNEQFKF
;
A
#
# COMPACT_ATOMS: atom_id res chain seq x y z
N MET A 1 22.11 12.99 -3.53
CA MET A 1 22.10 12.76 -2.07
C MET A 1 23.47 12.25 -1.66
N ASN A 2 23.86 12.37 -0.40
CA ASN A 2 25.13 11.78 0.08
C ASN A 2 24.84 10.77 1.20
N LEU A 3 24.18 9.68 0.80
CA LEU A 3 23.73 8.60 1.68
C LEU A 3 24.81 7.52 1.75
N ASN A 4 25.42 7.32 2.91
CA ASN A 4 26.59 6.45 3.07
C ASN A 4 26.50 5.49 4.27
N LYS A 5 25.43 5.58 5.06
CA LYS A 5 25.25 4.81 6.30
C LYS A 5 23.95 4.00 6.24
N PRO A 6 23.91 2.91 5.45
CA PRO A 6 22.70 2.09 5.36
C PRO A 6 22.46 1.31 6.66
N VAL A 7 21.19 1.22 7.06
CA VAL A 7 20.70 0.18 7.97
C VAL A 7 19.98 -0.89 7.16
N PHE A 8 20.30 -2.16 7.40
CA PHE A 8 19.79 -3.28 6.60
C PHE A 8 18.67 -4.02 7.32
N LEU A 9 17.55 -4.20 6.65
CA LEU A 9 16.44 -5.05 7.06
C LEU A 9 16.31 -6.22 6.08
N ALA A 10 16.10 -7.44 6.57
CA ALA A 10 15.93 -8.61 5.74
C ALA A 10 14.68 -9.40 6.14
N SER A 11 13.97 -9.91 5.14
CA SER A 11 12.91 -10.89 5.36
C SER A 11 13.48 -12.17 6.00
N SER A 12 12.58 -13.05 6.45
CA SER A 12 12.96 -14.33 7.09
C SER A 12 13.50 -15.38 6.11
N SER A 13 13.63 -15.07 4.81
CA SER A 13 14.24 -16.01 3.85
C SER A 13 15.73 -16.16 4.10
N ASP A 14 16.24 -17.38 3.87
CA ASP A 14 17.68 -17.69 4.07
C ASP A 14 18.56 -16.83 3.17
N GLU A 15 18.11 -16.56 1.94
CA GLU A 15 18.83 -15.76 0.96
C GLU A 15 18.95 -14.30 1.42
N ALA A 16 17.84 -13.63 1.77
CA ALA A 16 17.85 -12.25 2.25
C ALA A 16 18.65 -12.11 3.55
N SER A 17 18.52 -13.08 4.48
CA SER A 17 19.23 -13.08 5.76
C SER A 17 20.75 -13.27 5.60
N SER A 18 21.17 -14.13 4.68
CA SER A 18 22.58 -14.34 4.37
C SER A 18 23.19 -13.11 3.71
N GLN A 19 22.46 -12.53 2.80
CA GLN A 19 22.89 -11.35 2.08
C GLN A 19 22.99 -10.10 2.95
N LYS A 20 22.06 -9.93 3.89
CA LYS A 20 22.16 -8.88 4.91
C LYS A 20 23.51 -8.92 5.64
N LYS A 21 23.98 -10.10 6.05
CA LYS A 21 25.28 -10.24 6.75
C LYS A 21 26.44 -9.79 5.88
N ILE A 22 26.45 -10.19 4.60
CA ILE A 22 27.48 -9.80 3.64
C ILE A 22 27.52 -8.27 3.46
N LEU A 23 26.33 -7.64 3.36
CA LEU A 23 26.23 -6.20 3.21
C LEU A 23 26.62 -5.45 4.50
N GLU A 24 26.23 -5.97 5.68
CA GLU A 24 26.68 -5.42 6.96
C GLU A 24 28.20 -5.51 7.13
N ASP A 25 28.84 -6.60 6.69
CA ASP A 25 30.29 -6.76 6.71
C ASP A 25 30.99 -5.77 5.77
N LYS A 26 30.37 -5.48 4.61
CA LYS A 26 30.92 -4.59 3.59
C LYS A 26 30.73 -3.10 3.89
N TYR A 27 29.56 -2.70 4.36
CA TYR A 27 29.15 -1.30 4.53
C TYR A 27 29.02 -0.85 5.97
N GLY A 28 29.26 -1.77 6.92
CA GLY A 28 29.09 -1.53 8.36
C GLY A 28 27.69 -1.84 8.86
N LYS A 29 27.61 -2.14 10.14
CA LYS A 29 26.36 -2.39 10.85
C LYS A 29 25.94 -1.09 11.56
N ASN A 30 24.98 -0.39 10.98
CA ASN A 30 24.40 0.82 11.56
C ASN A 30 23.09 0.51 12.30
N ASP A 31 22.75 1.31 13.28
CA ASP A 31 21.43 1.40 13.88
C ASP A 31 20.63 2.55 13.24
N PHE A 32 19.34 2.64 13.53
CA PHE A 32 18.47 3.67 12.96
C PHE A 32 18.83 5.10 13.35
N ASP A 33 19.50 5.30 14.50
CA ASP A 33 19.86 6.62 15.00
C ASP A 33 21.08 7.21 14.25
N ASN A 34 21.90 6.34 13.65
CA ASN A 34 23.10 6.69 12.90
C ASN A 34 22.94 6.50 11.38
N ALA A 35 21.87 5.85 10.94
CA ALA A 35 21.62 5.59 9.53
C ALA A 35 21.09 6.82 8.79
N ASP A 36 21.37 6.88 7.49
CA ASP A 36 20.83 7.90 6.57
C ASP A 36 19.93 7.30 5.47
N VAL A 37 19.88 5.96 5.38
CA VAL A 37 19.03 5.21 4.46
C VAL A 37 18.68 3.84 5.02
N ILE A 38 17.47 3.37 4.77
CA ILE A 38 17.03 1.99 5.07
C ILE A 38 17.16 1.17 3.81
N VAL A 39 17.88 0.05 3.87
CA VAL A 39 17.96 -0.93 2.77
C VAL A 39 17.18 -2.19 3.15
N VAL A 40 16.13 -2.48 2.39
CA VAL A 40 15.22 -3.60 2.64
C VAL A 40 15.52 -4.74 1.67
N LEU A 41 15.83 -5.93 2.19
CA LEU A 41 16.06 -7.14 1.42
C LEU A 41 14.86 -8.09 1.55
N GLY A 42 14.09 -8.24 0.50
CA GLY A 42 12.87 -9.07 0.54
C GLY A 42 12.00 -8.92 -0.70
N GLY A 43 10.70 -9.12 -0.57
CA GLY A 43 9.69 -8.81 -1.59
C GLY A 43 8.80 -7.66 -1.14
N ASP A 44 7.79 -7.31 -1.96
CA ASP A 44 6.88 -6.20 -1.69
C ASP A 44 6.18 -6.31 -0.33
N GLY A 45 5.74 -7.50 0.07
CA GLY A 45 5.10 -7.70 1.37
C GLY A 45 6.00 -7.27 2.55
N PHE A 46 7.27 -7.66 2.52
CA PHE A 46 8.24 -7.24 3.54
C PHE A 46 8.59 -5.76 3.44
N MET A 47 8.61 -5.19 2.23
CA MET A 47 8.76 -3.74 2.02
C MET A 47 7.62 -2.97 2.70
N LEU A 48 6.37 -3.38 2.52
CA LEU A 48 5.21 -2.74 3.16
C LEU A 48 5.31 -2.81 4.70
N GLU A 49 5.78 -3.92 5.23
CA GLU A 49 6.01 -4.12 6.67
C GLU A 49 7.13 -3.20 7.19
N ALA A 50 8.24 -3.12 6.47
CA ALA A 50 9.36 -2.24 6.78
C ALA A 50 8.96 -0.76 6.76
N ILE A 51 8.19 -0.34 5.75
CA ILE A 51 7.64 1.01 5.65
C ILE A 51 6.80 1.33 6.88
N LYS A 52 5.79 0.49 7.19
CA LYS A 52 4.87 0.72 8.32
C LYS A 52 5.59 0.78 9.66
N SER A 53 6.61 -0.05 9.85
CA SER A 53 7.34 -0.16 11.12
C SER A 53 8.36 0.97 11.34
N HIS A 54 8.79 1.66 10.28
CA HIS A 54 9.89 2.61 10.36
C HIS A 54 9.61 3.97 9.68
N MET A 55 8.36 4.25 9.31
CA MET A 55 8.02 5.53 8.69
C MET A 55 8.24 6.74 9.63
N ASP A 56 8.22 6.52 10.95
CA ASP A 56 8.54 7.52 11.96
C ASP A 56 10.02 7.98 11.94
N LYS A 57 10.89 7.18 11.33
CA LYS A 57 12.33 7.51 11.19
C LYS A 57 12.61 8.54 10.11
N HIS A 58 11.66 8.77 9.19
CA HIS A 58 11.79 9.71 8.06
C HIS A 58 13.05 9.48 7.20
N LEU A 59 13.54 8.24 7.16
CA LEU A 59 14.67 7.84 6.32
C LEU A 59 14.16 7.36 4.96
N PRO A 60 14.87 7.70 3.86
CA PRO A 60 14.56 7.12 2.56
C PRO A 60 14.81 5.60 2.57
N ILE A 61 14.01 4.87 1.78
CA ILE A 61 14.03 3.42 1.73
C ILE A 61 14.41 2.94 0.34
N PHE A 62 15.43 2.06 0.25
CA PHE A 62 15.87 1.40 -0.96
C PHE A 62 15.64 -0.11 -0.84
N GLY A 63 14.79 -0.68 -1.70
CA GLY A 63 14.49 -2.10 -1.68
C GLY A 63 15.37 -2.91 -2.62
N LEU A 64 15.85 -4.07 -2.19
CA LEU A 64 16.52 -5.10 -3.01
C LEU A 64 15.63 -6.34 -3.09
N ASN A 65 15.26 -6.75 -4.31
CA ASN A 65 14.31 -7.84 -4.53
C ASN A 65 14.93 -9.23 -4.30
N TYR A 66 14.55 -9.86 -3.20
CA TYR A 66 14.81 -11.27 -2.86
C TYR A 66 13.50 -12.06 -2.78
N GLY A 67 12.45 -11.59 -3.47
CA GLY A 67 11.16 -12.25 -3.67
C GLY A 67 10.93 -12.63 -5.13
N SER A 68 9.72 -13.06 -5.47
CA SER A 68 9.37 -13.48 -6.84
C SER A 68 9.21 -12.31 -7.80
N VAL A 69 8.36 -11.35 -7.48
CA VAL A 69 8.09 -10.14 -8.28
C VAL A 69 7.90 -8.99 -7.30
N GLY A 70 8.46 -7.83 -7.57
CA GLY A 70 8.32 -6.67 -6.70
C GLY A 70 8.11 -5.38 -7.50
N PHE A 71 7.02 -4.67 -7.21
CA PHE A 71 6.79 -3.33 -7.74
C PHE A 71 7.56 -2.27 -6.95
N LEU A 72 7.73 -2.50 -5.64
CA LEU A 72 8.40 -1.55 -4.72
C LEU A 72 9.91 -1.83 -4.57
N MET A 73 10.43 -2.88 -5.21
CA MET A 73 11.81 -3.34 -5.02
C MET A 73 12.67 -3.05 -6.26
N ASN A 74 13.94 -2.72 -6.05
CA ASN A 74 14.96 -2.68 -7.11
C ASN A 74 15.53 -4.07 -7.38
N SER A 75 16.38 -4.19 -8.41
CA SER A 75 17.07 -5.45 -8.67
C SER A 75 17.96 -5.85 -7.50
N SER A 76 18.13 -7.16 -7.28
CA SER A 76 18.99 -7.73 -6.22
C SER A 76 20.50 -7.54 -6.46
N ASN A 77 20.90 -6.82 -7.51
CA ASN A 77 22.30 -6.53 -7.76
C ASN A 77 22.89 -5.66 -6.63
N GLU A 78 23.95 -6.13 -6.00
CA GLU A 78 24.59 -5.49 -4.84
C GLU A 78 25.87 -4.72 -5.22
N ASN A 79 26.27 -4.82 -6.47
CA ASN A 79 27.45 -4.11 -6.94
C ASN A 79 27.20 -2.60 -6.83
N ASP A 80 28.16 -1.92 -6.23
CA ASP A 80 28.18 -0.47 -6.09
C ASP A 80 26.90 0.12 -5.43
N LEU A 81 26.35 -0.58 -4.41
CA LEU A 81 25.08 -0.26 -3.77
C LEU A 81 24.98 1.22 -3.35
N ILE A 82 26.02 1.76 -2.72
CA ILE A 82 26.02 3.15 -2.24
C ILE A 82 25.90 4.13 -3.42
N ASN A 83 26.58 3.87 -4.53
CA ASN A 83 26.46 4.71 -5.72
C ASN A 83 25.07 4.61 -6.35
N ARG A 84 24.48 3.40 -6.43
CA ARG A 84 23.09 3.19 -6.88
C ARG A 84 22.12 3.98 -6.04
N ILE A 85 22.22 3.91 -4.70
CA ILE A 85 21.38 4.68 -3.77
C ILE A 85 21.51 6.18 -4.03
N ASN A 86 22.73 6.68 -4.21
CA ASN A 86 22.97 8.11 -4.44
C ASN A 86 22.51 8.63 -5.81
N GLN A 87 22.46 7.75 -6.82
CA GLN A 87 21.97 8.04 -8.18
C GLN A 87 20.46 7.74 -8.35
N SER A 88 19.83 7.12 -7.36
CA SER A 88 18.42 6.71 -7.43
C SER A 88 17.47 7.90 -7.58
N GLN A 89 16.35 7.66 -8.24
CA GLN A 89 15.20 8.58 -8.27
C GLN A 89 14.37 8.40 -7.01
N SER A 90 14.00 9.51 -6.38
CA SER A 90 13.16 9.53 -5.20
C SER A 90 11.70 9.69 -5.57
N ILE A 91 10.84 8.84 -5.00
CA ILE A 91 9.39 8.93 -5.10
C ILE A 91 8.81 9.05 -3.69
N LYS A 92 7.93 10.01 -3.51
CA LYS A 92 7.22 10.21 -2.24
C LYS A 92 5.84 9.59 -2.30
N ILE A 93 5.53 8.73 -1.34
CA ILE A 93 4.22 8.11 -1.19
C ILE A 93 3.61 8.49 0.17
N SER A 94 2.30 8.72 0.18
CA SER A 94 1.53 8.99 1.40
C SER A 94 0.55 7.86 1.64
N PRO A 95 0.53 7.26 2.85
CA PRO A 95 -0.35 6.15 3.17
C PRO A 95 -1.81 6.59 3.30
N LEU A 96 -2.72 5.62 3.23
CA LEU A 96 -4.09 5.76 3.67
C LEU A 96 -4.18 5.51 5.17
N ILE A 97 -4.99 6.31 5.85
CA ILE A 97 -5.42 6.09 7.23
C ILE A 97 -6.81 5.48 7.19
N MET A 98 -6.96 4.32 7.79
CA MET A 98 -8.24 3.65 7.99
C MET A 98 -8.68 3.80 9.44
N LYS A 99 -9.90 4.27 9.65
CA LYS A 99 -10.59 4.24 10.94
C LYS A 99 -11.85 3.38 10.82
N ALA A 100 -11.82 2.21 11.45
CA ALA A 100 -12.87 1.23 11.41
C ALA A 100 -13.65 1.22 12.74
N LEU A 101 -14.97 1.35 12.66
CA LEU A 101 -15.90 1.18 13.77
C LEU A 101 -16.52 -0.21 13.67
N SER A 102 -16.29 -1.05 14.66
CA SER A 102 -16.90 -2.39 14.77
C SER A 102 -18.34 -2.33 15.31
N VAL A 103 -19.07 -3.42 15.14
CA VAL A 103 -20.48 -3.54 15.59
C VAL A 103 -20.61 -3.45 17.11
N ASP A 104 -19.58 -3.86 17.85
CA ASP A 104 -19.51 -3.75 19.32
C ASP A 104 -19.17 -2.34 19.83
N GLY A 105 -18.92 -1.39 18.92
CA GLY A 105 -18.57 -0.01 19.23
C GLY A 105 -17.07 0.24 19.39
N SER A 106 -16.21 -0.76 19.24
CA SER A 106 -14.76 -0.57 19.25
C SER A 106 -14.30 0.19 18.01
N ILE A 107 -13.29 1.06 18.19
CA ILE A 107 -12.67 1.82 17.11
C ILE A 107 -11.25 1.31 16.94
N ASN A 108 -10.92 0.93 15.72
CA ASN A 108 -9.61 0.45 15.33
C ASN A 108 -9.04 1.36 14.24
N GLU A 109 -7.75 1.64 14.30
CA GLU A 109 -7.06 2.44 13.29
C GLU A 109 -5.91 1.62 12.70
N ALA A 110 -5.70 1.76 11.39
CA ALA A 110 -4.59 1.13 10.68
C ALA A 110 -4.16 1.98 9.49
N ILE A 111 -2.95 1.71 9.01
CA ILE A 111 -2.31 2.40 7.88
C ILE A 111 -2.18 1.42 6.71
N ALA A 112 -2.52 1.87 5.50
CA ALA A 112 -2.29 1.13 4.28
C ALA A 112 -1.40 1.92 3.31
N ILE A 113 -0.42 1.26 2.75
CA ILE A 113 0.43 1.81 1.68
C ILE A 113 -0.24 1.58 0.32
N ASN A 114 -0.81 0.40 0.11
CA ASN A 114 -1.47 0.03 -1.14
C ASN A 114 -2.97 0.39 -1.12
N GLU A 115 -3.76 -0.30 -0.29
CA GLU A 115 -5.21 -0.12 -0.29
C GLU A 115 -5.85 -0.43 1.06
N VAL A 116 -7.02 0.16 1.25
CA VAL A 116 -8.00 -0.26 2.25
C VAL A 116 -9.14 -0.96 1.53
N SER A 117 -9.40 -2.23 1.87
CA SER A 117 -10.47 -3.02 1.26
C SER A 117 -11.51 -3.47 2.29
N LEU A 118 -12.77 -3.50 1.88
CA LEU A 118 -13.87 -4.08 2.63
C LEU A 118 -14.34 -5.34 1.90
N LEU A 119 -14.48 -6.45 2.62
CA LEU A 119 -14.85 -7.74 2.07
C LEU A 119 -15.97 -8.39 2.89
N ARG A 120 -16.94 -9.02 2.22
CA ARG A 120 -17.95 -9.83 2.88
C ARG A 120 -17.32 -11.02 3.62
N GLU A 121 -17.78 -11.29 4.84
CA GLU A 121 -17.28 -12.41 5.63
C GLU A 121 -18.06 -13.71 5.40
N THR A 122 -19.21 -13.64 4.71
CA THR A 122 -20.07 -14.80 4.44
C THR A 122 -20.36 -14.95 2.96
N HIS A 123 -21.13 -16.00 2.60
CA HIS A 123 -21.58 -16.21 1.22
C HIS A 123 -22.59 -15.16 0.73
N GLN A 124 -23.20 -14.35 1.63
CA GLN A 124 -24.11 -13.29 1.23
C GLN A 124 -23.35 -12.05 0.76
N ALA A 125 -23.79 -11.44 -0.35
CA ALA A 125 -23.22 -10.20 -0.82
C ALA A 125 -23.30 -9.10 0.24
N SER A 126 -22.27 -8.28 0.37
CA SER A 126 -22.29 -7.10 1.22
C SER A 126 -23.23 -6.04 0.65
N LYS A 127 -23.72 -5.16 1.53
CA LYS A 127 -24.45 -3.94 1.16
C LYS A 127 -23.73 -2.77 1.80
N ILE A 128 -23.21 -1.89 1.00
CA ILE A 128 -22.34 -0.81 1.46
C ILE A 128 -22.86 0.52 0.91
N LYS A 129 -23.09 1.49 1.80
CA LYS A 129 -23.36 2.87 1.44
C LYS A 129 -22.03 3.63 1.37
N ILE A 130 -21.85 4.44 0.35
CA ILE A 130 -20.60 5.18 0.11
C ILE A 130 -20.89 6.68 0.17
N SER A 131 -20.14 7.37 1.02
CA SER A 131 -20.09 8.82 1.09
C SER A 131 -18.69 9.32 0.76
N VAL A 132 -18.59 10.45 0.06
CA VAL A 132 -17.34 11.15 -0.23
C VAL A 132 -17.51 12.61 0.18
N ASP A 133 -16.61 13.10 1.02
CA ASP A 133 -16.59 14.45 1.57
C ASP A 133 -17.93 14.82 2.23
N GLY A 134 -18.47 13.89 3.04
CA GLY A 134 -19.72 14.06 3.76
C GLY A 134 -21.00 13.95 2.91
N LYS A 135 -20.88 13.74 1.60
CA LYS A 135 -22.03 13.59 0.69
C LYS A 135 -22.21 12.14 0.28
N VAL A 136 -23.42 11.61 0.42
CA VAL A 136 -23.77 10.28 -0.10
C VAL A 136 -23.65 10.29 -1.62
N ARG A 137 -22.82 9.40 -2.15
CA ARG A 137 -22.60 9.21 -3.59
C ARG A 137 -23.28 7.95 -4.11
N LEU A 138 -23.40 6.95 -3.26
CA LEU A 138 -24.08 5.70 -3.57
C LEU A 138 -24.80 5.21 -2.31
N ASP A 139 -26.13 5.16 -2.37
CA ASP A 139 -26.93 4.76 -1.22
C ASP A 139 -26.78 3.27 -0.88
N GLU A 140 -26.62 2.41 -1.90
CA GLU A 140 -26.41 0.98 -1.74
C GLU A 140 -25.56 0.40 -2.86
N LEU A 141 -24.40 -0.14 -2.53
CA LEU A 141 -23.60 -1.01 -3.37
C LEU A 141 -23.77 -2.45 -2.90
N ILE A 142 -24.30 -3.33 -3.77
CA ILE A 142 -24.36 -4.78 -3.52
C ILE A 142 -23.18 -5.43 -4.25
N CYS A 143 -22.26 -6.02 -3.50
CA CYS A 143 -20.98 -6.50 -4.03
C CYS A 143 -20.35 -7.57 -3.12
N ASP A 144 -19.22 -8.13 -3.52
CA ASP A 144 -18.37 -8.91 -2.63
C ASP A 144 -17.53 -8.01 -1.72
N GLY A 145 -17.25 -6.79 -2.19
CA GLY A 145 -16.48 -5.80 -1.46
C GLY A 145 -16.26 -4.51 -2.23
N VAL A 146 -15.49 -3.61 -1.66
CA VAL A 146 -15.05 -2.35 -2.26
C VAL A 146 -13.69 -1.97 -1.69
N LEU A 147 -12.86 -1.30 -2.45
CA LEU A 147 -11.57 -0.83 -1.97
C LEU A 147 -11.28 0.62 -2.37
N ILE A 148 -10.41 1.27 -1.59
CA ILE A 148 -9.73 2.52 -1.92
C ILE A 148 -8.24 2.20 -2.06
N SER A 149 -7.66 2.56 -3.20
CA SER A 149 -6.24 2.35 -3.48
C SER A 149 -5.51 3.66 -3.72
N THR A 150 -4.27 3.70 -3.25
CA THR A 150 -3.28 4.73 -3.61
C THR A 150 -2.77 4.49 -5.03
N PRO A 151 -2.05 5.45 -5.63
CA PRO A 151 -1.32 5.20 -6.88
C PRO A 151 -0.33 4.03 -6.78
N SER A 152 0.43 3.90 -5.67
CA SER A 152 1.36 2.78 -5.47
C SER A 152 0.67 1.42 -5.38
N GLY A 153 -0.51 1.37 -4.78
CA GLY A 153 -1.35 0.16 -4.68
C GLY A 153 -2.18 -0.14 -5.92
N SER A 154 -2.21 0.76 -6.90
CA SER A 154 -3.08 0.60 -8.07
C SER A 154 -2.76 -0.64 -8.91
N THR A 155 -1.52 -1.15 -8.85
CA THR A 155 -1.06 -2.38 -9.49
C THR A 155 -1.19 -3.63 -8.61
N ALA A 156 -1.65 -3.49 -7.35
CA ALA A 156 -1.86 -4.58 -6.40
C ALA A 156 -3.31 -5.12 -6.47
N TYR A 157 -4.01 -5.22 -5.35
CA TYR A 157 -5.37 -5.75 -5.31
C TYR A 157 -6.36 -4.94 -6.16
N ASN A 158 -6.15 -3.63 -6.27
CA ASN A 158 -6.94 -2.77 -7.15
C ASN A 158 -6.94 -3.28 -8.60
N LEU A 159 -5.78 -3.67 -9.15
CA LEU A 159 -5.69 -4.23 -10.51
C LEU A 159 -6.45 -5.55 -10.62
N SER A 160 -6.31 -6.44 -9.63
CA SER A 160 -7.05 -7.71 -9.57
C SER A 160 -8.57 -7.50 -9.50
N ALA A 161 -9.02 -6.41 -8.89
CA ALA A 161 -10.43 -6.00 -8.85
C ALA A 161 -10.86 -5.23 -10.12
N HIS A 162 -10.03 -5.19 -11.17
CA HIS A 162 -10.25 -4.46 -12.42
C HIS A 162 -10.35 -2.93 -12.24
N GLY A 163 -9.71 -2.39 -11.22
CA GLY A 163 -9.53 -0.95 -11.03
C GLY A 163 -8.51 -0.36 -12.00
N PRO A 164 -8.51 0.97 -12.17
CA PRO A 164 -7.55 1.65 -13.03
C PRO A 164 -6.14 1.59 -12.43
N ILE A 165 -5.13 1.46 -13.28
CA ILE A 165 -3.74 1.73 -12.91
C ILE A 165 -3.55 3.24 -12.89
N LEU A 166 -2.98 3.76 -11.80
CA LEU A 166 -2.77 5.20 -11.60
C LEU A 166 -1.27 5.53 -11.73
N PRO A 167 -0.92 6.65 -12.40
CA PRO A 167 0.44 7.15 -12.35
C PRO A 167 0.87 7.43 -10.90
N ILE A 168 2.11 7.10 -10.53
CA ILE A 168 2.57 7.17 -9.13
C ILE A 168 2.51 8.59 -8.54
N ASN A 169 2.74 9.59 -9.37
CA ASN A 169 2.74 11.00 -8.98
C ASN A 169 1.35 11.66 -9.11
N ALA A 170 0.30 10.88 -9.37
CA ALA A 170 -1.04 11.44 -9.51
C ALA A 170 -1.68 11.72 -8.14
N ASP A 171 -2.23 12.91 -7.97
CA ASP A 171 -2.95 13.33 -6.76
C ASP A 171 -4.38 12.77 -6.72
N VAL A 172 -4.50 11.45 -6.88
CA VAL A 172 -5.79 10.75 -6.95
C VAL A 172 -5.78 9.45 -6.18
N LEU A 173 -6.98 8.95 -5.86
CA LEU A 173 -7.24 7.62 -5.30
C LEU A 173 -8.20 6.87 -6.22
N ALA A 174 -8.05 5.55 -6.32
CA ALA A 174 -9.02 4.69 -7.00
C ALA A 174 -10.02 4.11 -5.99
N LEU A 175 -11.31 4.36 -6.21
CA LEU A 175 -12.39 3.70 -5.52
C LEU A 175 -12.93 2.59 -6.43
N THR A 176 -12.71 1.33 -6.09
CA THR A 176 -12.97 0.19 -6.96
C THR A 176 -13.89 -0.83 -6.29
N PRO A 177 -15.02 -1.22 -6.90
CA PRO A 177 -15.87 -2.28 -6.39
C PRO A 177 -15.28 -3.66 -6.69
N ILE A 178 -15.51 -4.61 -5.80
CA ILE A 178 -15.13 -6.01 -5.99
C ILE A 178 -16.40 -6.80 -6.33
N SER A 179 -16.48 -7.35 -7.54
CA SER A 179 -17.62 -8.15 -8.01
C SER A 179 -18.98 -7.45 -7.80
N ALA A 180 -19.13 -6.21 -8.26
CA ALA A 180 -20.37 -5.44 -8.10
C ALA A 180 -21.56 -6.14 -8.76
N PHE A 181 -22.60 -6.45 -7.96
CA PHE A 181 -23.86 -7.00 -8.44
C PHE A 181 -24.87 -5.88 -8.80
N ARG A 182 -24.95 -4.83 -7.97
CA ARG A 182 -25.75 -3.62 -8.22
C ARG A 182 -25.07 -2.38 -7.62
N PRO A 183 -24.99 -1.29 -8.36
CA PRO A 183 -25.31 -1.11 -9.80
C PRO A 183 -24.35 -1.92 -10.69
N ARG A 184 -24.87 -2.69 -11.65
CA ARG A 184 -24.08 -3.64 -12.47
C ARG A 184 -22.99 -3.00 -13.34
N ARG A 185 -23.13 -1.75 -13.70
CA ARG A 185 -22.21 -1.04 -14.61
C ARG A 185 -21.29 -0.07 -13.89
N TRP A 186 -21.44 0.04 -12.59
CA TRP A 186 -20.57 0.91 -11.83
C TRP A 186 -19.19 0.25 -11.68
N LYS A 187 -18.18 0.92 -12.19
CA LYS A 187 -16.80 0.43 -12.21
C LYS A 187 -15.91 1.10 -11.14
N GLY A 188 -16.52 1.94 -10.30
CA GLY A 188 -15.78 2.74 -9.35
C GLY A 188 -15.67 4.20 -9.77
N ALA A 189 -14.77 4.91 -9.11
CA ALA A 189 -14.50 6.32 -9.36
C ALA A 189 -13.02 6.63 -9.12
N ILE A 190 -12.51 7.65 -9.77
CA ILE A 190 -11.23 8.28 -9.41
C ILE A 190 -11.58 9.50 -8.56
N LEU A 191 -10.98 9.59 -7.38
CA LEU A 191 -11.19 10.64 -6.40
C LEU A 191 -9.93 11.48 -6.26
N ASN A 192 -10.08 12.72 -5.80
CA ASN A 192 -8.93 13.52 -5.37
C ASN A 192 -8.29 12.86 -4.13
N ASN A 193 -6.97 12.93 -4.00
CA ASN A 193 -6.25 12.34 -2.87
C ASN A 193 -6.60 12.98 -1.51
N GLU A 194 -7.17 14.19 -1.49
CA GLU A 194 -7.66 14.85 -0.28
C GLU A 194 -9.06 14.40 0.17
N SER A 195 -9.74 13.57 -0.64
CA SER A 195 -11.11 13.11 -0.34
C SER A 195 -11.15 12.23 0.90
N ASN A 196 -12.17 12.45 1.73
CA ASN A 196 -12.52 11.56 2.83
C ASN A 196 -13.66 10.64 2.37
N VAL A 197 -13.41 9.33 2.40
CA VAL A 197 -14.37 8.32 1.98
C VAL A 197 -14.89 7.58 3.20
N LYS A 198 -16.23 7.51 3.31
CA LYS A 198 -16.90 6.75 4.35
C LYS A 198 -17.72 5.62 3.75
N PHE A 199 -17.50 4.42 4.27
CA PHE A 199 -18.29 3.22 4.00
C PHE A 199 -19.15 2.91 5.22
N GLU A 200 -20.45 2.73 5.02
CA GLU A 200 -21.40 2.29 6.07
C GLU A 200 -21.99 0.95 5.65
N ILE A 201 -21.89 -0.05 6.54
CA ILE A 201 -22.36 -1.41 6.25
C ILE A 201 -23.85 -1.50 6.55
N ILE A 202 -24.63 -1.77 5.51
CA ILE A 202 -26.09 -1.94 5.63
C ILE A 202 -26.39 -3.41 5.99
N GLU A 203 -27.28 -3.64 6.95
CA GLU A 203 -27.64 -4.99 7.43
C GLU A 203 -26.42 -5.77 8.00
N ASN A 204 -25.51 -5.11 8.73
CA ASN A 204 -24.24 -5.69 9.21
C ASN A 204 -24.41 -7.02 9.96
N LYS A 205 -25.47 -7.22 10.77
CA LYS A 205 -25.74 -8.49 11.46
C LYS A 205 -26.02 -9.65 10.52
N LYS A 206 -26.60 -9.38 9.34
CA LYS A 206 -26.93 -10.38 8.33
C LYS A 206 -25.81 -10.53 7.30
N ARG A 207 -25.08 -9.47 7.07
CA ARG A 207 -24.06 -9.31 6.01
C ARG A 207 -22.77 -8.74 6.60
N PRO A 208 -22.11 -9.49 7.50
CA PRO A 208 -20.90 -9.00 8.14
C PRO A 208 -19.80 -8.74 7.09
N VAL A 209 -19.02 -7.71 7.37
CA VAL A 209 -17.95 -7.22 6.49
C VAL A 209 -16.69 -7.02 7.32
N SER A 210 -15.55 -7.48 6.80
CA SER A 210 -14.24 -7.15 7.32
C SER A 210 -13.65 -5.95 6.58
N ALA A 211 -12.79 -5.19 7.25
CA ALA A 211 -11.97 -4.13 6.68
C ALA A 211 -10.50 -4.48 6.82
N VAL A 212 -9.74 -4.30 5.75
CA VAL A 212 -8.34 -4.68 5.67
C VAL A 212 -7.51 -3.49 5.18
N ALA A 213 -6.47 -3.12 5.92
CA ALA A 213 -5.46 -2.15 5.54
C ALA A 213 -4.16 -2.89 5.19
N ASP A 214 -3.90 -3.11 3.90
CA ASP A 214 -2.88 -4.03 3.36
C ASP A 214 -3.00 -5.43 3.97
N SER A 215 -2.32 -5.72 5.10
CA SER A 215 -2.34 -7.01 5.80
C SER A 215 -3.05 -6.98 7.16
N THR A 216 -3.54 -5.82 7.62
CA THR A 216 -4.18 -5.67 8.92
C THR A 216 -5.70 -5.75 8.78
N GLU A 217 -6.30 -6.83 9.29
CA GLU A 217 -7.74 -7.11 9.18
C GLU A 217 -8.48 -6.80 10.50
N PHE A 218 -9.66 -6.17 10.38
CA PHE A 218 -10.65 -6.03 11.44
C PHE A 218 -11.99 -6.57 10.94
N ARG A 219 -12.70 -7.31 11.81
CA ARG A 219 -13.94 -7.99 11.48
C ARG A 219 -15.17 -7.33 12.12
N ASP A 220 -16.36 -7.77 11.68
CA ASP A 220 -17.65 -7.28 12.20
C ASP A 220 -17.75 -5.75 12.16
N ILE A 221 -17.42 -5.16 11.02
CA ILE A 221 -17.38 -3.71 10.85
C ILE A 221 -18.77 -3.12 10.62
N SER A 222 -19.06 -1.98 11.26
CA SER A 222 -20.26 -1.17 11.03
C SER A 222 -20.00 0.00 10.08
N SER A 223 -18.84 0.64 10.17
CA SER A 223 -18.41 1.67 9.22
C SER A 223 -16.90 1.81 9.17
N VAL A 224 -16.40 2.32 8.04
CA VAL A 224 -14.99 2.63 7.82
C VAL A 224 -14.86 4.02 7.24
N GLU A 225 -13.96 4.83 7.78
CA GLU A 225 -13.52 6.10 7.20
C GLU A 225 -12.09 5.95 6.69
N VAL A 226 -11.84 6.43 5.47
CA VAL A 226 -10.53 6.35 4.82
C VAL A 226 -10.17 7.71 4.24
N HIS A 227 -8.97 8.17 4.52
CA HIS A 227 -8.37 9.34 3.87
C HIS A 227 -6.85 9.13 3.71
N GLN A 228 -6.23 9.87 2.80
CA GLN A 228 -4.77 9.86 2.66
C GLN A 228 -4.14 10.74 3.74
N SER A 229 -3.05 10.28 4.35
CA SER A 229 -2.29 11.07 5.33
C SER A 229 -1.64 12.27 4.65
N LYS A 230 -1.71 13.43 5.31
CA LYS A 230 -1.00 14.66 4.89
C LYS A 230 0.36 14.80 5.57
N ASP A 231 0.52 14.18 6.73
CA ASP A 231 1.69 14.37 7.59
C ASP A 231 2.72 13.25 7.45
N GLN A 232 2.26 12.06 7.03
CA GLN A 232 3.11 10.89 6.87
C GLN A 232 3.48 10.73 5.39
N VAL A 233 4.75 10.91 5.10
CA VAL A 233 5.31 10.74 3.76
C VAL A 233 6.50 9.79 3.85
N VAL A 234 6.52 8.80 2.99
CA VAL A 234 7.61 7.85 2.86
C VAL A 234 8.34 8.13 1.54
N GLU A 235 9.64 8.18 1.59
CA GLU A 235 10.50 8.36 0.44
C GLU A 235 11.07 7.01 0.00
N LEU A 236 10.71 6.56 -1.20
CA LEU A 236 11.23 5.34 -1.81
C LEU A 236 12.25 5.71 -2.88
N LEU A 237 13.34 4.97 -2.91
CA LEU A 237 14.44 5.17 -3.85
C LEU A 237 14.44 4.06 -4.91
N PHE A 238 14.43 4.44 -6.18
CA PHE A 238 14.42 3.53 -7.32
C PHE A 238 15.63 3.75 -8.23
N ASP A 239 16.22 2.67 -8.71
CA ASP A 239 17.29 2.72 -9.71
C ASP A 239 16.84 3.53 -10.93
N GLU A 240 17.77 4.30 -11.52
CA GLU A 240 17.50 5.14 -12.68
C GLU A 240 17.01 4.31 -13.89
N ASP A 241 17.59 3.12 -14.10
CA ASP A 241 17.25 2.22 -15.21
C ASP A 241 15.95 1.41 -14.95
N HIS A 242 15.38 1.48 -13.75
CA HIS A 242 14.20 0.71 -13.32
C HIS A 242 13.20 1.62 -12.62
N SER A 243 12.90 2.77 -13.21
CA SER A 243 11.97 3.73 -12.63
C SER A 243 10.59 3.08 -12.39
N PHE A 244 9.92 3.50 -11.34
CA PHE A 244 8.59 3.00 -11.00
C PHE A 244 7.57 3.29 -12.11
N ASP A 245 7.71 4.41 -12.80
CA ASP A 245 6.84 4.79 -13.93
C ASP A 245 6.94 3.80 -15.10
N GLU A 246 8.15 3.34 -15.44
CA GLU A 246 8.34 2.32 -16.46
C GLU A 246 7.72 0.97 -16.07
N ARG A 247 7.78 0.60 -14.79
CA ARG A 247 7.13 -0.63 -14.30
C ARG A 247 5.62 -0.54 -14.41
N ILE A 248 5.04 0.59 -14.01
CA ILE A 248 3.60 0.85 -14.17
C ILE A 248 3.21 0.82 -15.64
N LEU A 249 4.00 1.46 -16.51
CA LEU A 249 3.73 1.47 -17.94
C LEU A 249 3.78 0.05 -18.52
N ASN A 250 4.83 -0.69 -18.20
CA ASN A 250 4.97 -2.08 -18.64
C ASN A 250 3.80 -2.96 -18.19
N GLU A 251 3.30 -2.77 -16.97
CA GLU A 251 2.15 -3.54 -16.46
C GLU A 251 0.86 -3.26 -17.22
N GLN A 252 0.67 -2.02 -17.68
CA GLN A 252 -0.51 -1.64 -18.48
C GLN A 252 -0.54 -2.32 -19.86
N PHE A 253 0.60 -2.78 -20.38
CA PHE A 253 0.72 -3.42 -21.69
C PHE A 253 0.99 -4.94 -21.60
N LYS A 254 0.99 -5.54 -20.41
CA LYS A 254 0.98 -7.00 -20.25
C LYS A 254 -0.43 -7.54 -20.45
N PHE A 255 -0.57 -8.54 -21.32
CA PHE A 255 -1.81 -9.27 -21.61
C PHE A 255 -1.74 -10.68 -21.06
#